data_f1f5db5008276bbbf7fa84794223c564
#
_entry.id   f1f5db5008276bbbf7fa84794223c564
#
_cell.length_a   1.000
_cell.length_b   1.000
_cell.length_c   1.000
_cell.angle_alpha   90.00
_cell.angle_beta   90.00
_cell.angle_gamma   90.00
#
_symmetry.space_group_name_H-M   'P 1'
#
loop_
_entity.id
_entity.type
_entity.pdbx_description
1 polymer ?
#
loop_
_entity_poly.entity_id
_entity_poly.type
_entity_poly.pdbx_seq_one_letter_code
_entity_poly.pdbx_strand_id
1 'polypeptide(L)'
;IRRPPRSTPKPSSAASDVYKRQNSISLEKYRGKTLLIVNTASKCGFTPQYDGLEELQKKYSEKDFSVLAFPCNQFGNQEPGSNDEIQEFCSINFQTSFPVMGKIDVNGKNADPMYDFLKSEKKGLLGSKAIKWNFTKFLVNKDGEVIKRYSPNTEPKDIAQDIENLL
;
A
#
# COMPACT_ATOMS: atom_id res chain seq x y z
N ILE A 1 -12.91 -9.96 10.59
CA ILE A 1 -12.84 -9.78 11.02
C ILE A 1 -13.28 -9.98 11.42
N ARG A 2 -13.48 -10.61 11.67
CA ARG A 2 -13.91 -10.62 12.10
C ARG A 2 -13.94 -10.11 12.85
N ARG A 3 -14.16 -9.75 13.19
CA ARG A 3 -14.24 -9.17 13.85
C ARG A 3 -14.92 -8.52 14.02
N PRO A 4 -15.29 -8.46 14.20
CA PRO A 4 -15.96 -7.76 14.47
C PRO A 4 -16.41 -6.95 14.37
N PRO A 5 -16.89 -7.19 14.38
CA PRO A 5 -17.24 -6.07 14.20
C PRO A 5 -16.79 -5.33 14.94
N ARG A 6 -16.37 -5.52 15.01
CA ARG A 6 -15.90 -4.68 15.58
C ARG A 6 -16.34 -3.43 15.21
N SER A 7 -16.43 -2.51 15.97
CA SER A 7 -16.76 -1.16 15.65
C SER A 7 -15.55 -0.42 15.12
N THR A 8 -14.44 -1.08 15.04
CA THR A 8 -13.24 -0.51 14.46
C THR A 8 -13.48 -0.19 12.99
N PRO A 9 -13.24 1.05 12.55
CA PRO A 9 -13.40 1.36 11.13
C PRO A 9 -12.50 0.50 10.29
N LYS A 10 -12.97 0.12 9.12
CA LYS A 10 -12.14 -0.62 8.19
C LYS A 10 -11.08 0.32 7.63
N PRO A 11 -9.88 -0.21 7.32
CA PRO A 11 -8.82 0.65 6.80
C PRO A 11 -9.23 1.47 5.60
N SER A 12 -9.99 0.88 4.69
CA SER A 12 -10.44 1.59 3.50
C SER A 12 -11.33 2.77 3.83
N SER A 13 -12.17 2.66 4.86
CA SER A 13 -13.06 3.77 5.24
C SER A 13 -12.27 4.91 5.84
N ALA A 14 -11.36 4.60 6.77
CA ALA A 14 -10.54 5.63 7.41
C ALA A 14 -9.66 6.34 6.39
N ALA A 15 -9.05 5.58 5.48
CA ALA A 15 -8.16 6.17 4.49
C ALA A 15 -8.92 6.98 3.45
N SER A 16 -10.16 6.61 3.11
CA SER A 16 -10.90 7.36 2.10
C SER A 16 -11.25 8.77 2.55
N ASP A 17 -11.47 8.99 3.86
CA ASP A 17 -11.75 10.33 4.35
C ASP A 17 -10.55 11.26 4.20
N VAL A 18 -9.35 10.77 4.49
CA VAL A 18 -8.12 11.52 4.27
C VAL A 18 -7.92 11.75 2.78
N TYR A 19 -8.17 10.74 2.01
CA TYR A 19 -7.87 10.72 0.59
C TYR A 19 -8.76 11.62 -0.23
N LYS A 20 -10.04 11.73 0.15
CA LYS A 20 -10.95 12.62 -0.55
C LYS A 20 -10.48 14.07 -0.54
N ARG A 21 -9.77 14.45 0.50
CA ARG A 21 -9.23 15.80 0.60
C ARG A 21 -8.07 16.04 -0.37
N GLN A 22 -7.46 14.97 -0.87
CA GLN A 22 -6.28 15.09 -1.73
C GLN A 22 -6.61 14.95 -3.21
N ASN A 23 -7.41 13.95 -3.59
CA ASN A 23 -7.69 13.73 -5.00
C ASN A 23 -9.05 13.10 -5.29
N SER A 24 -9.92 13.08 -4.32
CA SER A 24 -11.33 12.71 -4.50
C SER A 24 -11.58 11.24 -4.86
N ILE A 25 -10.60 10.36 -4.71
CA ILE A 25 -10.81 8.94 -4.97
C ILE A 25 -11.14 8.23 -3.66
N SER A 26 -12.31 7.58 -3.61
CA SER A 26 -12.71 6.82 -2.44
C SER A 26 -12.10 5.42 -2.47
N LEU A 27 -11.62 4.95 -1.31
CA LEU A 27 -11.12 3.58 -1.19
C LEU A 27 -12.24 2.56 -1.04
N GLU A 28 -13.49 3.02 -0.94
CA GLU A 28 -14.64 2.11 -0.83
C GLU A 28 -14.74 1.16 -2.01
N LYS A 29 -14.31 1.60 -3.19
CA LYS A 29 -14.39 0.76 -4.37
C LYS A 29 -13.47 -0.46 -4.32
N TYR A 30 -12.58 -0.49 -3.34
CA TYR A 30 -11.67 -1.64 -3.18
C TYR A 30 -12.17 -2.65 -2.15
N ARG A 31 -13.35 -2.44 -1.57
CA ARG A 31 -13.94 -3.43 -0.67
C ARG A 31 -14.17 -4.72 -1.41
N GLY A 32 -13.90 -5.83 -0.74
CA GLY A 32 -14.06 -7.15 -1.33
C GLY A 32 -12.90 -7.57 -2.21
N LYS A 33 -11.83 -6.77 -2.25
CA LYS A 33 -10.64 -7.12 -3.01
C LYS A 33 -9.50 -7.50 -2.08
N THR A 34 -8.66 -8.39 -2.56
CA THR A 34 -7.37 -8.66 -1.91
C THR A 34 -6.44 -7.51 -2.31
N LEU A 35 -5.78 -6.91 -1.34
CA LEU A 35 -4.96 -5.72 -1.58
C LEU A 35 -3.51 -5.95 -1.18
N LEU A 36 -2.59 -5.43 -1.98
CA LEU A 36 -1.19 -5.32 -1.60
C LEU A 36 -0.89 -3.83 -1.46
N ILE A 37 -0.74 -3.38 -0.22
CA ILE A 37 -0.56 -1.97 0.11
C ILE A 37 0.92 -1.71 0.32
N VAL A 38 1.46 -0.72 -0.40
CA VAL A 38 2.90 -0.45 -0.45
C VAL A 38 3.16 1.04 -0.28
N ASN A 39 4.11 1.41 0.56
CA ASN A 39 4.58 2.80 0.61
C ASN A 39 5.74 2.92 -0.38
N THR A 40 5.68 3.92 -1.25
CA THR A 40 6.55 3.99 -2.41
C THR A 40 7.35 5.27 -2.47
N ALA A 41 8.39 5.26 -3.31
CA ALA A 41 9.21 6.44 -3.55
C ALA A 41 9.82 6.36 -4.95
N SER A 42 10.10 7.53 -5.53
CA SER A 42 10.62 7.62 -6.89
C SER A 42 12.14 7.60 -6.99
N LYS A 43 12.83 7.83 -5.88
CA LYS A 43 14.30 7.98 -5.87
C LYS A 43 14.99 7.02 -4.91
N CYS A 44 14.43 5.84 -4.73
CA CYS A 44 14.93 4.82 -3.83
C CYS A 44 15.63 3.71 -4.59
N GLY A 45 16.59 3.03 -3.95
CA GLY A 45 17.20 1.86 -4.55
C GLY A 45 16.19 0.74 -4.87
N PHE A 46 15.07 0.72 -4.15
CA PHE A 46 14.01 -0.26 -4.39
C PHE A 46 12.96 0.20 -5.40
N THR A 47 13.09 1.42 -5.95
CA THR A 47 12.12 1.92 -6.92
C THR A 47 11.87 0.97 -8.10
N PRO A 48 12.87 0.22 -8.59
CA PRO A 48 12.61 -0.77 -9.65
C PRO A 48 11.56 -1.82 -9.28
N GLN A 49 11.21 -1.98 -8.00
CA GLN A 49 10.14 -2.90 -7.62
C GLN A 49 8.78 -2.50 -8.18
N TYR A 50 8.63 -1.26 -8.69
CA TYR A 50 7.41 -0.89 -9.41
C TYR A 50 7.12 -1.84 -10.56
N ASP A 51 8.15 -2.33 -11.26
CA ASP A 51 7.94 -3.29 -12.35
C ASP A 51 7.30 -4.58 -11.85
N GLY A 52 7.79 -5.11 -10.75
CA GLY A 52 7.24 -6.33 -10.17
C GLY A 52 5.83 -6.14 -9.64
N LEU A 53 5.56 -4.95 -9.06
CA LEU A 53 4.22 -4.63 -8.59
C LEU A 53 3.24 -4.57 -9.77
N GLU A 54 3.68 -4.00 -10.90
CA GLU A 54 2.83 -3.94 -12.08
C GLU A 54 2.57 -5.34 -12.65
N GLU A 55 3.56 -6.22 -12.60
CA GLU A 55 3.36 -7.60 -13.03
C GLU A 55 2.31 -8.32 -12.19
N LEU A 56 2.34 -8.10 -10.87
CA LEU A 56 1.30 -8.67 -10.00
C LEU A 56 -0.07 -8.09 -10.34
N GLN A 57 -0.12 -6.79 -10.59
CA GLN A 57 -1.38 -6.14 -10.94
C GLN A 57 -1.97 -6.75 -12.21
N LYS A 58 -1.16 -6.89 -13.25
CA LYS A 58 -1.64 -7.47 -14.50
C LYS A 58 -2.08 -8.91 -14.33
N LYS A 59 -1.35 -9.67 -13.53
CA LYS A 59 -1.63 -11.09 -13.38
C LYS A 59 -2.92 -11.37 -12.64
N TYR A 60 -3.24 -10.54 -11.64
CA TYR A 60 -4.35 -10.83 -10.73
C TYR A 60 -5.48 -9.82 -10.75
N SER A 61 -5.41 -8.79 -11.58
CA SER A 61 -6.42 -7.71 -11.54
C SER A 61 -7.84 -8.20 -11.78
N GLU A 62 -8.01 -9.24 -12.57
CA GLU A 62 -9.34 -9.77 -12.86
C GLU A 62 -9.84 -10.75 -11.81
N LYS A 63 -9.05 -10.98 -10.77
CA LYS A 63 -9.39 -11.91 -9.69
C LYS A 63 -9.65 -11.17 -8.39
N ASP A 64 -10.18 -9.96 -8.48
CA ASP A 64 -10.47 -9.10 -7.32
C ASP A 64 -9.22 -8.83 -6.50
N PHE A 65 -8.17 -8.39 -7.16
CA PHE A 65 -6.91 -8.01 -6.54
C PHE A 65 -6.49 -6.63 -7.03
N SER A 66 -5.86 -5.86 -6.16
CA SER A 66 -5.21 -4.62 -6.58
C SER A 66 -4.00 -4.31 -5.72
N VAL A 67 -2.96 -3.78 -6.36
CA VAL A 67 -1.87 -3.10 -5.67
C VAL A 67 -2.36 -1.68 -5.38
N LEU A 68 -2.08 -1.15 -4.20
CA LEU A 68 -2.33 0.24 -3.87
C LEU A 68 -1.01 0.86 -3.42
N ALA A 69 -0.51 1.82 -4.18
CA ALA A 69 0.76 2.48 -3.88
C ALA A 69 0.50 3.82 -3.19
N PHE A 70 1.18 4.04 -2.07
CA PHE A 70 1.08 5.27 -1.30
C PHE A 70 2.44 5.93 -1.23
N PRO A 71 2.70 6.95 -2.06
CA PRO A 71 3.97 7.66 -2.00
C PRO A 71 4.19 8.29 -0.63
N CYS A 72 5.43 8.24 -0.15
CA CYS A 72 5.78 8.76 1.16
C CYS A 72 7.19 9.30 1.13
N ASN A 73 7.38 10.52 1.70
CA ASN A 73 8.67 11.20 1.66
C ASN A 73 9.46 11.08 2.98
N GLN A 74 9.04 10.20 3.89
CA GLN A 74 9.63 10.11 5.22
C GLN A 74 10.96 9.35 5.27
N PHE A 75 11.37 8.71 4.19
CA PHE A 75 12.55 7.85 4.19
C PHE A 75 13.60 8.42 3.25
N GLY A 76 14.54 9.18 3.82
CA GLY A 76 15.64 9.75 3.06
C GLY A 76 15.21 10.84 2.09
N ASN A 77 14.00 11.39 2.25
CA ASN A 77 13.46 12.39 1.34
C ASN A 77 13.48 11.93 -0.12
N GLN A 78 13.15 10.67 -0.32
CA GLN A 78 13.24 10.04 -1.64
C GLN A 78 11.96 10.15 -2.48
N GLU A 79 10.96 10.90 -1.97
CA GLU A 79 9.73 11.19 -2.71
C GLU A 79 9.37 12.67 -2.59
N PRO A 80 10.23 13.58 -3.06
CA PRO A 80 10.01 15.01 -2.83
C PRO A 80 9.02 15.66 -3.79
N GLY A 81 8.63 14.99 -4.87
CA GLY A 81 7.79 15.58 -5.89
C GLY A 81 6.35 15.80 -5.43
N SER A 82 5.62 16.58 -6.22
CA SER A 82 4.18 16.75 -6.02
C SER A 82 3.43 15.49 -6.43
N ASN A 83 2.15 15.42 -6.05
CA ASN A 83 1.33 14.28 -6.46
C ASN A 83 1.28 14.13 -7.98
N ASP A 84 1.17 15.25 -8.71
CA ASP A 84 1.15 15.20 -10.17
C ASP A 84 2.46 14.71 -10.75
N GLU A 85 3.59 15.16 -10.18
CA GLU A 85 4.91 14.73 -10.63
C GLU A 85 5.11 13.23 -10.38
N ILE A 86 4.62 12.73 -9.26
CA ILE A 86 4.73 11.31 -8.93
C ILE A 86 3.90 10.47 -9.88
N GLN A 87 2.66 10.91 -10.17
CA GLN A 87 1.80 10.22 -11.14
C GLN A 87 2.48 10.12 -12.50
N GLU A 88 3.06 11.23 -12.96
CA GLU A 88 3.74 11.26 -14.24
C GLU A 88 4.96 10.36 -14.24
N PHE A 89 5.74 10.38 -13.15
CA PHE A 89 6.91 9.51 -13.02
C PHE A 89 6.53 8.04 -13.18
N CYS A 90 5.50 7.61 -12.46
CA CYS A 90 5.07 6.21 -12.50
C CYS A 90 4.53 5.83 -13.87
N SER A 91 3.79 6.73 -14.50
CA SER A 91 3.22 6.48 -15.82
C SER A 91 4.31 6.34 -16.88
N ILE A 92 5.25 7.28 -16.88
CA ILE A 92 6.28 7.32 -17.93
C ILE A 92 7.32 6.21 -17.75
N ASN A 93 7.76 5.99 -16.52
CA ASN A 93 8.89 5.08 -16.29
C ASN A 93 8.47 3.63 -16.09
N PHE A 94 7.25 3.38 -15.58
CA PHE A 94 6.83 2.02 -15.22
C PHE A 94 5.48 1.64 -15.81
N GLN A 95 4.78 2.59 -16.43
CA GLN A 95 3.46 2.34 -17.05
C GLN A 95 2.51 1.63 -16.08
N THR A 96 2.47 2.12 -14.85
CA THR A 96 1.68 1.49 -13.80
C THR A 96 0.19 1.54 -14.11
N SER A 97 -0.49 0.41 -13.97
CA SER A 97 -1.93 0.34 -14.11
C SER A 97 -2.64 0.26 -12.77
N PHE A 98 -1.89 0.05 -11.68
CA PHE A 98 -2.48 0.09 -10.34
C PHE A 98 -2.56 1.54 -9.84
N PRO A 99 -3.47 1.80 -8.89
CA PRO A 99 -3.61 3.15 -8.33
C PRO A 99 -2.36 3.61 -7.59
N VAL A 100 -1.90 4.82 -7.94
CA VAL A 100 -0.85 5.51 -7.19
C VAL A 100 -1.57 6.66 -6.49
N MET A 101 -1.64 6.58 -5.17
CA MET A 101 -2.44 7.49 -4.37
C MET A 101 -1.69 8.77 -4.04
N GLY A 102 -2.38 9.70 -3.38
CA GLY A 102 -1.73 10.92 -2.91
C GLY A 102 -0.69 10.62 -1.85
N LYS A 103 0.32 11.49 -1.76
CA LYS A 103 1.42 11.33 -0.82
C LYS A 103 0.90 11.42 0.62
N ILE A 104 1.37 10.52 1.49
CA ILE A 104 0.97 10.47 2.89
C ILE A 104 2.19 10.26 3.78
N ASP A 105 1.99 10.44 5.10
CA ASP A 105 2.94 9.97 6.09
C ASP A 105 2.48 8.58 6.57
N VAL A 106 3.44 7.73 6.90
CA VAL A 106 3.16 6.38 7.40
C VAL A 106 3.62 6.19 8.84
N ASN A 107 4.44 7.10 9.36
CA ASN A 107 4.92 7.08 10.74
C ASN A 107 4.68 8.43 11.39
N GLY A 108 4.61 8.44 12.73
CA GLY A 108 4.51 9.67 13.50
C GLY A 108 3.06 10.13 13.68
N LYS A 109 2.91 11.30 14.27
CA LYS A 109 1.58 11.79 14.65
C LYS A 109 0.70 12.15 13.45
N ASN A 110 1.30 12.38 12.30
CA ASN A 110 0.56 12.72 11.08
C ASN A 110 0.36 11.52 10.17
N ALA A 111 0.67 10.32 10.65
CA ALA A 111 0.50 9.12 9.85
C ALA A 111 -0.95 8.94 9.45
N ASP A 112 -1.15 8.47 8.23
CA ASP A 112 -2.48 8.15 7.75
C ASP A 112 -3.11 7.08 8.67
N PRO A 113 -4.38 7.24 9.09
CA PRO A 113 -5.02 6.26 9.97
C PRO A 113 -4.98 4.84 9.45
N MET A 114 -5.02 4.64 8.14
CA MET A 114 -4.89 3.32 7.57
C MET A 114 -3.55 2.68 7.94
N TYR A 115 -2.47 3.46 7.88
CA TYR A 115 -1.15 2.94 8.24
C TYR A 115 -1.01 2.67 9.73
N ASP A 116 -1.65 3.46 10.58
CA ASP A 116 -1.68 3.15 12.01
C ASP A 116 -2.35 1.79 12.24
N PHE A 117 -3.43 1.53 11.52
CA PHE A 117 -4.12 0.24 11.60
C PHE A 117 -3.21 -0.90 11.10
N LEU A 118 -2.62 -0.74 9.92
CA LEU A 118 -1.78 -1.79 9.35
C LEU A 118 -0.61 -2.14 10.28
N LYS A 119 0.03 -1.13 10.82
CA LYS A 119 1.18 -1.33 11.72
C LYS A 119 0.77 -2.01 13.02
N SER A 120 -0.42 -1.72 13.52
CA SER A 120 -0.89 -2.35 14.74
C SER A 120 -1.26 -3.81 14.54
N GLU A 121 -1.72 -4.17 13.33
CA GLU A 121 -2.12 -5.53 13.04
C GLU A 121 -0.94 -6.45 12.73
N LYS A 122 0.10 -5.94 12.06
CA LYS A 122 1.28 -6.74 11.73
C LYS A 122 2.54 -5.93 11.98
N LYS A 123 3.33 -6.38 12.93
CA LYS A 123 4.58 -5.73 13.30
C LYS A 123 5.72 -6.23 12.43
N GLY A 124 6.77 -5.43 12.36
CA GLY A 124 7.96 -5.79 11.61
C GLY A 124 8.97 -6.54 12.45
N LEU A 125 10.23 -6.43 12.05
CA LEU A 125 11.34 -7.11 12.70
C LEU A 125 11.42 -6.74 14.18
N LEU A 126 11.61 -7.74 15.04
CA LEU A 126 11.74 -7.58 16.48
C LEU A 126 10.51 -6.91 17.12
N GLY A 127 9.36 -7.05 16.51
CA GLY A 127 8.12 -6.49 17.06
C GLY A 127 7.94 -5.00 16.86
N SER A 128 8.77 -4.37 16.04
CA SER A 128 8.67 -2.94 15.79
C SER A 128 7.43 -2.65 14.92
N LYS A 129 6.65 -1.63 15.32
CA LYS A 129 5.50 -1.20 14.54
C LYS A 129 5.90 -0.30 13.38
N ALA A 130 6.85 0.60 13.61
CA ALA A 130 7.21 1.63 12.62
C ALA A 130 7.60 1.01 11.28
N ILE A 131 7.23 1.71 10.21
CA ILE A 131 7.71 1.38 8.88
C ILE A 131 9.17 1.82 8.83
N LYS A 132 10.06 0.94 8.40
CA LYS A 132 11.50 1.21 8.47
C LYS A 132 12.05 1.83 7.20
N TRP A 133 11.42 1.58 6.06
CA TRP A 133 11.92 2.11 4.80
C TRP A 133 10.84 2.04 3.72
N ASN A 134 11.16 2.61 2.56
CA ASN A 134 10.28 2.54 1.39
C ASN A 134 10.08 1.09 0.93
N PHE A 135 8.95 0.84 0.29
CA PHE A 135 8.59 -0.46 -0.28
C PHE A 135 8.39 -1.58 0.75
N THR A 136 7.92 -1.20 1.93
CA THR A 136 7.33 -2.15 2.89
C THR A 136 5.93 -2.47 2.37
N LYS A 137 5.53 -3.73 2.44
CA LYS A 137 4.25 -4.18 1.88
C LYS A 137 3.40 -4.83 2.94
N PHE A 138 2.08 -4.66 2.79
CA PHE A 138 1.08 -5.33 3.63
C PHE A 138 0.09 -6.03 2.72
N LEU A 139 -0.19 -7.30 2.99
CA LEU A 139 -1.19 -8.07 2.25
C LEU A 139 -2.47 -8.11 3.06
N VAL A 140 -3.59 -7.69 2.45
CA VAL A 140 -4.89 -7.59 3.11
C VAL A 140 -5.88 -8.44 2.33
N ASN A 141 -6.66 -9.28 3.05
CA ASN A 141 -7.62 -10.15 2.37
C ASN A 141 -8.93 -9.42 2.06
N LYS A 142 -9.86 -10.13 1.46
CA LYS A 142 -11.14 -9.55 1.01
C LYS A 142 -12.00 -9.03 2.14
N ASP A 143 -11.78 -9.52 3.34
CA ASP A 143 -12.53 -9.09 4.53
C ASP A 143 -11.89 -7.91 5.24
N GLY A 144 -10.77 -7.42 4.73
CA GLY A 144 -10.07 -6.30 5.34
C GLY A 144 -9.09 -6.70 6.43
N GLU A 145 -8.82 -7.99 6.59
CA GLU A 145 -7.86 -8.47 7.58
C GLU A 145 -6.45 -8.38 7.03
N VAL A 146 -5.51 -7.88 7.84
CA VAL A 146 -4.11 -7.80 7.46
C VAL A 146 -3.48 -9.16 7.67
N ILE A 147 -3.08 -9.80 6.59
CA ILE A 147 -2.59 -11.18 6.61
C ILE A 147 -1.09 -11.25 6.88
N LYS A 148 -0.31 -10.36 6.25
CA LYS A 148 1.13 -10.44 6.36
C LYS A 148 1.79 -9.11 6.03
N ARG A 149 2.96 -8.87 6.60
CA ARG A 149 3.80 -7.72 6.34
C ARG A 149 5.12 -8.19 5.75
N TYR A 150 5.61 -7.50 4.72
CA TYR A 150 6.85 -7.86 4.03
C TYR A 150 7.84 -6.70 4.11
N SER A 151 9.11 -7.03 4.35
CA SER A 151 10.16 -6.03 4.39
C SER A 151 10.45 -5.49 2.99
N PRO A 152 11.15 -4.34 2.89
CA PRO A 152 11.50 -3.81 1.58
C PRO A 152 12.25 -4.79 0.68
N ASN A 153 13.09 -5.65 1.26
CA ASN A 153 13.88 -6.60 0.48
C ASN A 153 13.06 -7.69 -0.20
N THR A 154 11.85 -7.95 0.28
CA THR A 154 11.00 -8.97 -0.34
C THR A 154 10.49 -8.43 -1.67
N GLU A 155 10.87 -9.11 -2.76
CA GLU A 155 10.45 -8.66 -4.08
C GLU A 155 9.00 -9.02 -4.35
N PRO A 156 8.30 -8.22 -5.16
CA PRO A 156 6.89 -8.50 -5.45
C PRO A 156 6.63 -9.91 -5.95
N LYS A 157 7.50 -10.45 -6.80
CA LYS A 157 7.32 -11.81 -7.33
C LYS A 157 7.27 -12.87 -6.24
N ASP A 158 7.93 -12.62 -5.12
CA ASP A 158 7.99 -13.57 -4.02
C ASP A 158 6.72 -13.54 -3.17
N ILE A 159 5.83 -12.59 -3.41
CA ILE A 159 4.56 -12.47 -2.72
C ILE A 159 3.44 -13.19 -3.48
N ALA A 160 3.69 -13.55 -4.74
CA ALA A 160 2.66 -14.10 -5.62
C ALA A 160 1.92 -15.30 -5.01
N GLN A 161 2.64 -16.22 -4.39
CA GLN A 161 2.02 -17.41 -3.82
C GLN A 161 1.06 -17.04 -2.68
N ASP A 162 1.45 -16.10 -1.83
CA ASP A 162 0.59 -15.67 -0.74
C ASP A 162 -0.68 -15.00 -1.28
N ILE A 163 -0.56 -14.24 -2.36
CA ILE A 163 -1.71 -13.64 -3.02
C ILE A 163 -2.65 -14.74 -3.54
N GLU A 164 -2.10 -15.71 -4.25
CA GLU A 164 -2.91 -16.78 -4.83
C GLU A 164 -3.67 -17.56 -3.77
N ASN A 165 -3.09 -17.71 -2.59
CA ASN A 165 -3.75 -18.42 -1.50
C ASN A 165 -4.99 -17.70 -0.99
N LEU A 166 -5.13 -16.41 -1.30
CA LEU A 166 -6.27 -15.60 -0.87
C LEU A 166 -7.33 -15.40 -1.96
N LEU A 167 -7.04 -15.79 -3.19
CA LEU A 167 -7.96 -15.54 -4.32
C LEU A 167 -9.03 -16.62 -4.50
#